data_e54d19113f210765b88d52a165456dcb
#
_entry.id   e54d19113f210765b88d52a165456dcb
#
_cell.length_a   1.000
_cell.length_b   1.000
_cell.length_c   1.000
_cell.angle_alpha   90.00
_cell.angle_beta   90.00
_cell.angle_gamma   90.00
#
_symmetry.space_group_name_H-M   'P 1'
#
loop_
_entity.id
_entity.type
_entity.pdbx_description
1 polymer ?
#
loop_
_entity_poly.entity_id
_entity_poly.type
_entity_poly.pdbx_seq_one_letter_code
_entity_poly.pdbx_strand_id
1 'polypeptide(L)'
;MSNQRTHYGTTSDGVTIGGTVHGQGPPLVLWHGAYGDGDLDWQGLIPHLTGRFTCYMPSWRGRGLSDEHPDLSYGRRVDDILDYVDSLEEPTGIVGWSGGASPAVSAAAQSDSLNGVALIEPTMGSVMDEQERVAFGGAVARMRELAAEGELTDALRAAAGFPFNDEELAAADDAGYFEAAGRYVPNLLNAFQQLMEYEGPIADDPAVLGAISTPVLVMHGAITKPFWMRSARHVADHVPNARIQEIPNAGHAAPLTHPKSLAEALTEFFSPPQQLA
;
A
#
# COMPACT_ATOMS: atom_id res chain seq x y z
N MET A 1 10.19 28.68 -1.60
CA MET A 1 9.19 27.78 -0.97
C MET A 1 8.43 27.15 -2.13
N SER A 2 8.68 25.88 -2.43
CA SER A 2 7.89 25.17 -3.45
C SER A 2 6.46 25.11 -2.94
N ASN A 3 5.51 25.64 -3.71
CA ASN A 3 4.09 25.50 -3.41
C ASN A 3 3.78 24.00 -3.54
N GLN A 4 3.75 23.28 -2.42
CA GLN A 4 3.38 21.87 -2.39
C GLN A 4 1.93 21.77 -2.83
N ARG A 5 1.68 21.10 -3.95
CA ARG A 5 0.31 20.85 -4.42
C ARG A 5 -0.32 19.77 -3.55
N THR A 6 -1.60 19.89 -3.28
CA THR A 6 -2.41 18.89 -2.57
C THR A 6 -3.67 18.61 -3.36
N HIS A 7 -4.20 17.40 -3.22
CA HIS A 7 -5.52 17.03 -3.73
C HIS A 7 -6.34 16.40 -2.60
N TYR A 8 -7.63 16.67 -2.62
CA TYR A 8 -8.60 16.18 -1.64
C TYR A 8 -9.80 15.58 -2.35
N GLY A 9 -10.08 14.32 -2.06
CA GLY A 9 -11.33 13.64 -2.44
C GLY A 9 -12.27 13.58 -1.24
N THR A 10 -13.56 13.80 -1.45
CA THR A 10 -14.57 13.59 -0.41
C THR A 10 -15.23 12.24 -0.63
N THR A 11 -15.19 11.39 0.37
CA THR A 11 -15.77 10.05 0.31
C THR A 11 -17.29 10.06 0.46
N SER A 12 -17.94 8.97 0.09
CA SER A 12 -19.41 8.80 0.17
C SER A 12 -19.98 8.97 1.57
N ASP A 13 -19.17 8.76 2.62
CA ASP A 13 -19.53 9.01 4.03
C ASP A 13 -19.10 10.40 4.54
N GLY A 14 -18.60 11.27 3.65
CA GLY A 14 -18.27 12.66 3.94
C GLY A 14 -16.88 12.89 4.54
N VAL A 15 -16.03 11.87 4.61
CA VAL A 15 -14.64 11.99 5.06
C VAL A 15 -13.77 12.57 3.94
N THR A 16 -12.87 13.48 4.28
CA THR A 16 -11.89 14.00 3.33
C THR A 16 -10.65 13.13 3.31
N ILE A 17 -10.33 12.57 2.15
CA ILE A 17 -9.05 11.90 1.90
C ILE A 17 -8.13 12.89 1.21
N GLY A 18 -6.99 13.19 1.84
CA GLY A 18 -6.03 14.17 1.38
C GLY A 18 -4.68 13.56 1.05
N GLY A 19 -4.01 14.12 0.05
CA GLY A 19 -2.65 13.71 -0.33
C GLY A 19 -1.87 14.83 -1.00
N THR A 20 -0.55 14.72 -0.96
CA THR A 20 0.36 15.59 -1.70
C THR A 20 0.42 15.15 -3.16
N VAL A 21 0.74 16.11 -4.05
CA VAL A 21 0.76 15.88 -5.50
C VAL A 21 2.08 16.36 -6.09
N HIS A 22 2.76 15.49 -6.82
CA HIS A 22 4.06 15.77 -7.42
C HIS A 22 4.10 15.39 -8.89
N GLY A 23 4.94 16.10 -9.66
CA GLY A 23 5.17 15.79 -11.06
C GLY A 23 4.08 16.31 -12.00
N GLN A 24 4.12 15.80 -13.24
CA GLN A 24 3.19 16.08 -14.32
C GLN A 24 3.15 14.91 -15.29
N GLY A 25 2.00 14.66 -15.91
CA GLY A 25 1.73 13.52 -16.80
C GLY A 25 0.49 12.77 -16.35
N PRO A 26 0.24 11.56 -16.88
CA PRO A 26 -0.89 10.74 -16.47
C PRO A 26 -0.95 10.54 -14.94
N PRO A 27 -2.15 10.47 -14.35
CA PRO A 27 -2.31 10.32 -12.90
C PRO A 27 -1.88 8.92 -12.44
N LEU A 28 -1.15 8.89 -11.33
CA LEU A 28 -0.75 7.70 -10.62
C LEU A 28 -0.99 7.90 -9.14
N VAL A 29 -1.92 7.15 -8.55
CA VAL A 29 -2.28 7.21 -7.13
C VAL A 29 -1.50 6.15 -6.37
N LEU A 30 -0.78 6.55 -5.32
CA LEU A 30 0.07 5.66 -4.54
C LEU A 30 -0.50 5.47 -3.12
N TRP A 31 -1.11 4.31 -2.88
CA TRP A 31 -1.68 3.93 -1.58
C TRP A 31 -0.63 3.27 -0.69
N HIS A 32 -0.32 3.92 0.41
CA HIS A 32 0.75 3.53 1.33
C HIS A 32 0.45 2.26 2.14
N GLY A 33 1.50 1.70 2.74
CA GLY A 33 1.43 0.52 3.57
C GLY A 33 0.68 0.71 4.89
N ALA A 34 0.79 -0.29 5.76
CA ALA A 34 0.06 -0.28 7.04
C ALA A 34 0.63 0.71 8.05
N TYR A 35 1.90 1.13 7.95
CA TYR A 35 2.62 1.78 9.04
C TYR A 35 2.67 3.31 8.92
N GLY A 36 3.04 3.84 7.76
CA GLY A 36 3.26 5.26 7.53
C GLY A 36 2.04 6.04 7.04
N ASP A 37 2.31 7.04 6.26
CA ASP A 37 1.36 7.85 5.50
C ASP A 37 1.86 8.03 4.06
N GLY A 38 1.11 8.74 3.23
CA GLY A 38 1.46 8.92 1.82
C GLY A 38 2.86 9.54 1.64
N ASP A 39 3.22 10.53 2.42
CA ASP A 39 4.51 11.20 2.29
C ASP A 39 5.66 10.31 2.80
N LEU A 40 5.51 9.68 3.97
CA LEU A 40 6.55 8.86 4.58
C LEU A 40 6.91 7.64 3.73
N ASP A 41 5.90 6.96 3.18
CA ASP A 41 6.12 5.70 2.46
C ASP A 41 6.66 5.92 1.03
N TRP A 42 6.33 7.06 0.41
CA TRP A 42 6.62 7.27 -1.00
C TRP A 42 7.71 8.32 -1.29
N GLN A 43 8.21 9.07 -0.29
CA GLN A 43 9.19 10.14 -0.49
C GLN A 43 10.43 9.69 -1.29
N GLY A 44 10.91 8.48 -1.08
CA GLY A 44 12.05 7.92 -1.81
C GLY A 44 11.74 7.58 -3.27
N LEU A 45 10.50 7.18 -3.56
CA LEU A 45 10.05 6.77 -4.89
C LEU A 45 9.73 7.96 -5.81
N ILE A 46 9.15 9.02 -5.24
CA ILE A 46 8.64 10.19 -5.97
C ILE A 46 9.65 10.84 -6.91
N PRO A 47 10.91 11.09 -6.53
CA PRO A 47 11.90 11.70 -7.43
C PRO A 47 12.14 10.92 -8.74
N HIS A 48 11.85 9.61 -8.73
CA HIS A 48 12.04 8.74 -9.88
C HIS A 48 10.81 8.64 -10.80
N LEU A 49 9.63 9.08 -10.35
CA LEU A 49 8.36 8.99 -11.10
C LEU A 49 7.89 10.33 -11.68
N THR A 50 8.18 11.45 -11.02
CA THR A 50 7.61 12.78 -11.32
C THR A 50 7.96 13.35 -12.68
N GLY A 51 8.96 12.80 -13.37
CA GLY A 51 9.26 13.17 -14.75
C GLY A 51 8.32 12.55 -15.79
N ARG A 52 7.44 11.63 -15.38
CA ARG A 52 6.54 10.88 -16.27
C ARG A 52 5.08 10.87 -15.81
N PHE A 53 4.83 10.99 -14.51
CA PHE A 53 3.51 10.86 -13.91
C PHE A 53 3.19 12.06 -13.02
N THR A 54 1.91 12.36 -12.90
CA THR A 54 1.37 13.13 -11.78
C THR A 54 1.10 12.15 -10.65
N CYS A 55 1.96 12.14 -9.63
CA CYS A 55 1.87 11.23 -8.50
C CYS A 55 1.03 11.85 -7.40
N TYR A 56 -0.06 11.19 -7.04
CA TYR A 56 -0.94 11.52 -5.94
C TYR A 56 -0.64 10.57 -4.77
N MET A 57 -0.35 11.10 -3.60
CA MET A 57 -0.01 10.31 -2.41
C MET A 57 -1.03 10.52 -1.30
N PRO A 58 -2.26 9.99 -1.45
CA PRO A 58 -3.26 10.07 -0.38
C PRO A 58 -2.81 9.30 0.85
N SER A 59 -3.32 9.72 1.99
CA SER A 59 -3.18 8.97 3.24
C SER A 59 -4.50 8.33 3.64
N TRP A 60 -4.44 7.18 4.32
CA TRP A 60 -5.62 6.57 4.93
C TRP A 60 -6.28 7.54 5.91
N ARG A 61 -7.58 7.41 6.10
CA ARG A 61 -8.34 8.18 7.10
C ARG A 61 -7.66 8.12 8.48
N GLY A 62 -7.54 9.29 9.12
CA GLY A 62 -6.79 9.47 10.37
C GLY A 62 -5.27 9.55 10.22
N ARG A 63 -4.76 9.74 8.99
CA ARG A 63 -3.32 9.91 8.73
C ARG A 63 -3.04 11.05 7.75
N GLY A 64 -1.85 11.62 7.84
CA GLY A 64 -1.36 12.65 6.91
C GLY A 64 -2.32 13.83 6.79
N LEU A 65 -2.83 14.05 5.58
CA LEU A 65 -3.76 15.13 5.24
C LEU A 65 -5.24 14.70 5.27
N SER A 66 -5.53 13.45 5.61
CA SER A 66 -6.89 12.92 5.64
C SER A 66 -7.56 13.15 7.00
N ASP A 67 -8.88 13.35 6.97
CA ASP A 67 -9.67 13.51 8.18
C ASP A 67 -9.65 12.26 9.06
N GLU A 68 -9.77 12.45 10.36
CA GLU A 68 -9.96 11.37 11.33
C GLU A 68 -11.39 10.81 11.23
N HIS A 69 -11.52 9.49 11.31
CA HIS A 69 -12.82 8.82 11.40
C HIS A 69 -12.69 7.51 12.18
N PRO A 70 -13.70 7.15 13.00
CA PRO A 70 -13.65 5.92 13.81
C PRO A 70 -13.79 4.64 12.98
N ASP A 71 -14.47 4.68 11.81
CA ASP A 71 -14.62 3.55 10.92
C ASP A 71 -13.39 3.45 10.01
N LEU A 72 -12.52 2.47 10.33
CA LEU A 72 -11.30 2.11 9.61
C LEU A 72 -11.42 0.73 8.95
N SER A 73 -12.65 0.24 8.79
CA SER A 73 -12.93 -1.09 8.26
C SER A 73 -12.36 -1.30 6.85
N TYR A 74 -12.16 -2.55 6.49
CA TYR A 74 -11.62 -2.92 5.19
C TYR A 74 -12.49 -2.38 4.04
N GLY A 75 -13.82 -2.50 4.14
CA GLY A 75 -14.73 -1.98 3.13
C GLY A 75 -14.58 -0.47 2.94
N ARG A 76 -14.45 0.31 4.03
CA ARG A 76 -14.23 1.75 3.94
C ARG A 76 -12.92 2.12 3.27
N ARG A 77 -11.86 1.33 3.45
CA ARG A 77 -10.60 1.56 2.73
C ARG A 77 -10.74 1.32 1.22
N VAL A 78 -11.58 0.38 0.83
CA VAL A 78 -11.89 0.16 -0.59
C VAL A 78 -12.69 1.34 -1.14
N ASP A 79 -13.73 1.80 -0.42
CA ASP A 79 -14.53 2.97 -0.79
C ASP A 79 -13.65 4.24 -0.89
N ASP A 80 -12.72 4.45 0.07
CA ASP A 80 -11.78 5.59 0.05
C ASP A 80 -10.93 5.62 -1.22
N ILE A 81 -10.46 4.45 -1.69
CA ILE A 81 -9.71 4.34 -2.94
C ILE A 81 -10.58 4.74 -4.13
N LEU A 82 -11.80 4.18 -4.22
CA LEU A 82 -12.71 4.42 -5.32
C LEU A 82 -13.11 5.90 -5.39
N ASP A 83 -13.58 6.46 -4.28
CA ASP A 83 -14.01 7.86 -4.20
C ASP A 83 -12.86 8.84 -4.51
N TYR A 84 -11.63 8.53 -4.02
CA TYR A 84 -10.46 9.37 -4.31
C TYR A 84 -10.07 9.31 -5.79
N VAL A 85 -10.07 8.12 -6.41
CA VAL A 85 -9.78 7.96 -7.84
C VAL A 85 -10.83 8.66 -8.69
N ASP A 86 -12.10 8.51 -8.37
CA ASP A 86 -13.19 9.15 -9.10
C ASP A 86 -13.12 10.68 -9.03
N SER A 87 -12.58 11.24 -7.93
CA SER A 87 -12.38 12.69 -7.79
C SER A 87 -11.33 13.28 -8.74
N LEU A 88 -10.53 12.45 -9.41
CA LEU A 88 -9.55 12.90 -10.42
C LEU A 88 -10.16 13.09 -11.80
N GLU A 89 -11.35 12.55 -12.05
CA GLU A 89 -12.12 12.71 -13.30
C GLU A 89 -11.36 12.26 -14.57
N GLU A 90 -10.34 11.40 -14.44
CA GLU A 90 -9.56 10.88 -15.56
C GLU A 90 -9.06 9.44 -15.29
N PRO A 91 -8.81 8.62 -16.34
CA PRO A 91 -8.32 7.26 -16.18
C PRO A 91 -7.01 7.23 -15.39
N THR A 92 -6.99 6.49 -14.31
CA THR A 92 -5.93 6.57 -13.29
C THR A 92 -5.26 5.22 -13.07
N GLY A 93 -3.92 5.23 -12.91
CA GLY A 93 -3.16 4.09 -12.40
C GLY A 93 -3.14 4.07 -10.88
N ILE A 94 -3.20 2.87 -10.29
CA ILE A 94 -3.05 2.70 -8.83
C ILE A 94 -1.79 1.90 -8.52
N VAL A 95 -1.07 2.33 -7.50
CA VAL A 95 -0.01 1.57 -6.84
C VAL A 95 -0.42 1.33 -5.40
N GLY A 96 -0.39 0.09 -4.93
CA GLY A 96 -0.61 -0.26 -3.53
C GLY A 96 0.58 -1.01 -2.95
N TRP A 97 0.98 -0.67 -1.72
CA TRP A 97 2.03 -1.38 -1.00
C TRP A 97 1.50 -2.09 0.23
N SER A 98 1.82 -3.40 0.40
CA SER A 98 1.53 -4.15 1.64
C SER A 98 0.04 -4.05 2.04
N GLY A 99 -0.24 -3.49 3.21
CA GLY A 99 -1.60 -3.23 3.70
C GLY A 99 -2.43 -2.27 2.83
N GLY A 100 -1.80 -1.50 1.93
CA GLY A 100 -2.47 -0.69 0.92
C GLY A 100 -2.75 -1.45 -0.38
N ALA A 101 -2.00 -2.51 -0.65
CA ALA A 101 -2.18 -3.31 -1.85
C ALA A 101 -3.48 -4.13 -1.83
N SER A 102 -3.86 -4.68 -0.66
CA SER A 102 -5.08 -5.51 -0.56
C SER A 102 -6.37 -4.74 -0.85
N PRO A 103 -6.64 -3.55 -0.24
CA PRO A 103 -7.78 -2.73 -0.64
C PRO A 103 -7.70 -2.25 -2.09
N ALA A 104 -6.48 -1.99 -2.64
CA ALA A 104 -6.32 -1.61 -4.05
C ALA A 104 -6.75 -2.74 -5.01
N VAL A 105 -6.49 -4.01 -4.65
CA VAL A 105 -7.02 -5.17 -5.38
C VAL A 105 -8.54 -5.18 -5.37
N SER A 106 -9.17 -5.00 -4.20
CA SER A 106 -10.63 -5.01 -4.08
C SER A 106 -11.28 -3.82 -4.80
N ALA A 107 -10.62 -2.65 -4.83
CA ALA A 107 -11.07 -1.51 -5.61
C ALA A 107 -10.98 -1.80 -7.13
N ALA A 108 -9.91 -2.45 -7.59
CA ALA A 108 -9.77 -2.85 -8.98
C ALA A 108 -10.85 -3.81 -9.47
N ALA A 109 -11.38 -4.66 -8.58
CA ALA A 109 -12.49 -5.55 -8.90
C ALA A 109 -13.85 -4.82 -9.04
N GLN A 110 -13.94 -3.56 -8.63
CA GLN A 110 -15.17 -2.78 -8.58
C GLN A 110 -15.14 -1.54 -9.48
N SER A 111 -14.03 -1.22 -10.14
CA SER A 111 -13.85 -0.01 -10.93
C SER A 111 -13.44 -0.29 -12.36
N ASP A 112 -14.15 0.34 -13.29
CA ASP A 112 -13.78 0.38 -14.71
C ASP A 112 -12.96 1.64 -15.07
N SER A 113 -12.73 2.55 -14.11
CA SER A 113 -12.00 3.81 -14.30
C SER A 113 -10.47 3.64 -14.21
N LEU A 114 -10.01 2.47 -13.80
CA LEU A 114 -8.58 2.18 -13.65
C LEU A 114 -7.95 1.71 -14.95
N ASN A 115 -6.81 2.32 -15.30
CA ASN A 115 -6.03 1.94 -16.48
C ASN A 115 -4.92 0.91 -16.18
N GLY A 116 -4.64 0.62 -14.91
CA GLY A 116 -3.68 -0.37 -14.44
C GLY A 116 -3.54 -0.35 -12.92
N VAL A 117 -3.16 -1.49 -12.35
CA VAL A 117 -2.93 -1.64 -10.90
C VAL A 117 -1.58 -2.31 -10.66
N ALA A 118 -0.72 -1.68 -9.88
CA ALA A 118 0.55 -2.25 -9.45
C ALA A 118 0.54 -2.53 -7.95
N LEU A 119 0.87 -3.74 -7.56
CA LEU A 119 0.83 -4.22 -6.19
C LEU A 119 2.24 -4.58 -5.74
N ILE A 120 2.70 -3.95 -4.68
CA ILE A 120 4.00 -4.24 -4.07
C ILE A 120 3.74 -5.07 -2.82
N GLU A 121 4.09 -6.35 -2.88
CA GLU A 121 3.95 -7.31 -1.78
C GLU A 121 2.57 -7.24 -1.09
N PRO A 122 1.49 -7.56 -1.82
CA PRO A 122 0.13 -7.52 -1.28
C PRO A 122 -0.01 -8.47 -0.09
N THR A 123 -0.81 -8.07 0.90
CA THR A 123 -1.09 -8.89 2.09
C THR A 123 -2.28 -9.80 1.80
N MET A 124 -2.04 -11.11 1.61
CA MET A 124 -3.06 -12.15 1.41
C MET A 124 -3.04 -13.10 2.60
N GLY A 125 -3.88 -12.86 3.60
CA GLY A 125 -3.89 -13.61 4.87
C GLY A 125 -4.20 -15.09 4.70
N SER A 126 -4.97 -15.46 3.66
CA SER A 126 -5.34 -16.85 3.35
C SER A 126 -4.16 -17.77 3.06
N VAL A 127 -3.04 -17.20 2.56
CA VAL A 127 -1.83 -17.99 2.25
C VAL A 127 -0.81 -18.04 3.39
N MET A 128 -1.11 -17.44 4.54
CA MET A 128 -0.28 -17.60 5.73
C MET A 128 -0.30 -19.06 6.22
N ASP A 129 0.86 -19.60 6.53
CA ASP A 129 0.95 -20.85 7.28
C ASP A 129 0.73 -20.61 8.80
N GLU A 130 0.70 -21.69 9.57
CA GLU A 130 0.43 -21.59 11.01
C GLU A 130 1.53 -20.83 11.75
N GLN A 131 2.80 -21.01 11.37
CA GLN A 131 3.93 -20.32 12.02
C GLN A 131 3.87 -18.83 11.75
N GLU A 132 3.50 -18.42 10.53
CA GLU A 132 3.34 -17.03 10.13
C GLU A 132 2.15 -16.37 10.84
N ARG A 133 1.04 -17.07 10.98
CA ARG A 133 -0.11 -16.60 11.77
C ARG A 133 0.28 -16.34 13.23
N VAL A 134 1.00 -17.27 13.84
CA VAL A 134 1.50 -17.11 15.21
C VAL A 134 2.50 -15.96 15.31
N ALA A 135 3.42 -15.82 14.34
CA ALA A 135 4.40 -14.73 14.32
C ALA A 135 3.73 -13.37 14.14
N PHE A 136 2.76 -13.26 13.21
CA PHE A 136 1.97 -12.04 13.02
C PHE A 136 1.18 -11.68 14.29
N GLY A 137 0.46 -12.63 14.86
CA GLY A 137 -0.29 -12.43 16.10
C GLY A 137 0.62 -11.98 17.27
N GLY A 138 1.80 -12.57 17.38
CA GLY A 138 2.81 -12.19 18.38
C GLY A 138 3.32 -10.76 18.17
N ALA A 139 3.60 -10.36 16.92
CA ALA A 139 4.04 -9.01 16.59
C ALA A 139 2.95 -7.96 16.93
N VAL A 140 1.69 -8.24 16.62
CA VAL A 140 0.55 -7.36 16.95
C VAL A 140 0.33 -7.29 18.46
N ALA A 141 0.46 -8.41 19.19
CA ALA A 141 0.35 -8.42 20.65
C ALA A 141 1.46 -7.58 21.28
N ARG A 142 2.71 -7.72 20.84
CA ARG A 142 3.83 -6.92 21.34
C ARG A 142 3.68 -5.45 21.03
N MET A 143 3.20 -5.08 19.82
CA MET A 143 2.88 -3.71 19.48
C MET A 143 1.84 -3.12 20.43
N ARG A 144 0.79 -3.88 20.79
CA ARG A 144 -0.26 -3.44 21.72
C ARG A 144 0.28 -3.20 23.13
N GLU A 145 1.14 -4.08 23.62
CA GLU A 145 1.78 -3.94 24.94
C GLU A 145 2.61 -2.66 25.01
N LEU A 146 3.54 -2.47 24.06
CA LEU A 146 4.39 -1.28 24.00
C LEU A 146 3.59 0.00 23.82
N ALA A 147 2.54 -0.02 23.01
CA ALA A 147 1.66 1.13 22.83
C ALA A 147 0.92 1.50 24.14
N ALA A 148 0.54 0.52 24.96
CA ALA A 148 -0.08 0.77 26.27
C ALA A 148 0.91 1.40 27.27
N GLU A 149 2.21 1.19 27.09
CA GLU A 149 3.29 1.82 27.86
C GLU A 149 3.67 3.21 27.32
N GLY A 150 3.12 3.61 26.17
CA GLY A 150 3.42 4.87 25.49
C GLY A 150 4.63 4.82 24.55
N GLU A 151 5.25 3.65 24.40
CA GLU A 151 6.46 3.41 23.60
C GLU A 151 6.10 3.19 22.11
N LEU A 152 5.51 4.22 21.45
CA LEU A 152 4.90 4.07 20.13
C LEU A 152 5.92 3.75 19.02
N THR A 153 7.14 4.28 19.11
CA THR A 153 8.23 3.98 18.17
C THR A 153 8.64 2.50 18.24
N ASP A 154 8.83 1.99 19.46
CA ASP A 154 9.20 0.59 19.68
C ASP A 154 8.04 -0.35 19.38
N ALA A 155 6.80 0.08 19.62
CA ALA A 155 5.59 -0.65 19.24
C ALA A 155 5.55 -0.88 17.72
N LEU A 156 5.81 0.16 16.93
CA LEU A 156 5.83 0.06 15.48
C LEU A 156 7.00 -0.79 14.97
N ARG A 157 8.19 -0.62 15.53
CA ARG A 157 9.37 -1.43 15.21
C ARG A 157 9.11 -2.92 15.49
N ALA A 158 8.46 -3.25 16.61
CA ALA A 158 8.09 -4.62 16.94
C ALA A 158 7.12 -5.22 15.91
N ALA A 159 6.12 -4.46 15.46
CA ALA A 159 5.20 -4.87 14.41
C ALA A 159 5.93 -5.08 13.07
N ALA A 160 6.86 -4.20 12.72
CA ALA A 160 7.65 -4.26 11.49
C ALA A 160 8.59 -5.49 11.45
N GLY A 161 8.92 -6.09 12.58
CA GLY A 161 9.68 -7.33 12.64
C GLY A 161 9.00 -8.52 11.95
N PHE A 162 7.68 -8.47 11.73
CA PHE A 162 7.01 -9.50 10.92
C PHE A 162 7.30 -9.35 9.43
N PRO A 163 7.04 -8.18 8.77
CA PRO A 163 7.28 -8.05 7.34
C PRO A 163 8.75 -7.80 6.98
N PHE A 164 9.47 -6.98 7.70
CA PHE A 164 10.82 -6.55 7.35
C PHE A 164 11.88 -7.60 7.73
N ASN A 165 12.95 -7.66 6.96
CA ASN A 165 14.18 -8.35 7.36
C ASN A 165 15.07 -7.42 8.20
N ASP A 166 16.18 -7.93 8.75
CA ASP A 166 17.05 -7.18 9.66
C ASP A 166 17.71 -5.96 9.00
N GLU A 167 18.06 -6.05 7.71
CA GLU A 167 18.64 -4.93 6.95
C GLU A 167 17.60 -3.84 6.72
N GLU A 168 16.36 -4.21 6.42
CA GLU A 168 15.25 -3.29 6.24
C GLU A 168 14.84 -2.60 7.55
N LEU A 169 14.86 -3.33 8.67
CA LEU A 169 14.62 -2.75 9.99
C LEU A 169 15.69 -1.69 10.33
N ALA A 170 16.97 -2.01 10.10
CA ALA A 170 18.07 -1.08 10.32
C ALA A 170 17.96 0.16 9.41
N ALA A 171 17.66 -0.03 8.13
CA ALA A 171 17.50 1.08 7.19
C ALA A 171 16.31 1.99 7.56
N ALA A 172 15.20 1.42 8.02
CA ALA A 172 14.05 2.18 8.47
C ALA A 172 14.34 2.96 9.77
N ASP A 173 15.10 2.39 10.70
CA ASP A 173 15.59 3.08 11.90
C ASP A 173 16.52 4.26 11.54
N ASP A 174 17.52 4.02 10.72
CA ASP A 174 18.48 5.04 10.29
C ASP A 174 17.78 6.21 9.56
N ALA A 175 16.70 5.92 8.85
CA ALA A 175 15.87 6.94 8.18
C ALA A 175 14.90 7.67 9.14
N GLY A 176 14.80 7.29 10.42
CA GLY A 176 13.83 7.84 11.38
C GLY A 176 12.38 7.46 11.08
N TYR A 177 12.17 6.42 10.28
CA TYR A 177 10.84 6.01 9.82
C TYR A 177 9.91 5.62 11.00
N PHE A 178 10.41 4.80 11.93
CA PHE A 178 9.60 4.36 13.07
C PHE A 178 9.28 5.48 14.04
N GLU A 179 10.18 6.45 14.23
CA GLU A 179 9.91 7.65 15.03
C GLU A 179 8.79 8.50 14.39
N ALA A 180 8.88 8.75 13.08
CA ALA A 180 7.89 9.55 12.35
C ALA A 180 6.52 8.85 12.27
N ALA A 181 6.49 7.54 12.02
CA ALA A 181 5.26 6.75 11.83
C ALA A 181 4.64 6.24 13.15
N GLY A 182 5.38 6.20 14.26
CA GLY A 182 4.91 5.70 15.56
C GLY A 182 3.61 6.35 16.03
N ARG A 183 3.40 7.63 15.70
CA ARG A 183 2.14 8.36 15.99
C ARG A 183 0.88 7.69 15.45
N TYR A 184 1.00 6.84 14.42
CA TYR A 184 -0.12 6.13 13.79
C TYR A 184 -0.43 4.77 14.43
N VAL A 185 0.32 4.34 15.43
CA VAL A 185 0.09 3.05 16.11
C VAL A 185 -1.32 2.89 16.65
N PRO A 186 -1.95 3.92 17.33
CA PRO A 186 -3.33 3.78 17.78
C PRO A 186 -4.33 3.57 16.62
N ASN A 187 -4.17 4.30 15.51
CA ASN A 187 -4.97 4.14 14.29
C ASN A 187 -4.76 2.75 13.68
N LEU A 188 -3.52 2.26 13.62
CA LEU A 188 -3.17 0.93 13.10
C LEU A 188 -3.80 -0.20 13.93
N LEU A 189 -3.73 -0.12 15.26
CA LEU A 189 -4.33 -1.12 16.15
C LEU A 189 -5.85 -1.19 15.99
N ASN A 190 -6.51 -0.03 15.87
CA ASN A 190 -7.94 0.03 15.60
C ASN A 190 -8.28 -0.58 14.22
N ALA A 191 -7.51 -0.25 13.19
CA ALA A 191 -7.70 -0.81 11.86
C ALA A 191 -7.50 -2.33 11.82
N PHE A 192 -6.53 -2.88 12.54
CA PHE A 192 -6.35 -4.34 12.64
C PHE A 192 -7.50 -5.00 13.38
N GLN A 193 -8.02 -4.37 14.45
CA GLN A 193 -9.20 -4.90 15.13
C GLN A 193 -10.40 -4.95 14.18
N GLN A 194 -10.70 -3.88 13.47
CA GLN A 194 -11.83 -3.84 12.54
C GLN A 194 -11.65 -4.78 11.33
N LEU A 195 -10.41 -5.01 10.89
CA LEU A 195 -10.14 -6.03 9.86
C LEU A 195 -10.50 -7.44 10.34
N MET A 196 -10.20 -7.77 11.61
CA MET A 196 -10.55 -9.08 12.18
C MET A 196 -12.05 -9.29 12.38
N GLU A 197 -12.82 -8.20 12.49
CA GLU A 197 -14.27 -8.18 12.65
C GLU A 197 -15.02 -8.07 11.30
N TYR A 198 -14.28 -7.85 10.21
CA TYR A 198 -14.88 -7.64 8.88
C TYR A 198 -15.31 -8.95 8.24
N GLU A 199 -16.60 -9.05 7.88
CA GLU A 199 -17.21 -10.25 7.29
C GLU A 199 -17.49 -10.11 5.78
N GLY A 200 -17.15 -8.96 5.18
CA GLY A 200 -17.35 -8.72 3.75
C GLY A 200 -16.27 -9.39 2.87
N PRO A 201 -16.41 -9.27 1.54
CA PRO A 201 -15.42 -9.81 0.61
C PRO A 201 -14.06 -9.08 0.77
N ILE A 202 -12.99 -9.83 0.72
CA ILE A 202 -11.62 -9.33 0.83
C ILE A 202 -10.80 -9.73 -0.39
N ALA A 203 -9.64 -9.11 -0.55
CA ALA A 203 -8.73 -9.36 -1.67
C ALA A 203 -8.25 -10.82 -1.81
N ASP A 204 -8.31 -11.60 -0.73
CA ASP A 204 -7.90 -13.01 -0.72
C ASP A 204 -8.87 -13.94 -1.47
N ASP A 205 -10.11 -13.48 -1.69
CA ASP A 205 -11.14 -14.30 -2.33
C ASP A 205 -10.83 -14.44 -3.83
N PRO A 206 -10.67 -15.68 -4.34
CA PRO A 206 -10.50 -15.92 -5.77
C PRO A 206 -11.59 -15.33 -6.65
N ALA A 207 -12.83 -15.17 -6.14
CA ALA A 207 -13.91 -14.54 -6.88
C ALA A 207 -13.68 -13.02 -7.03
N VAL A 208 -13.14 -12.35 -6.02
CA VAL A 208 -12.74 -10.93 -6.10
C VAL A 208 -11.60 -10.76 -7.09
N LEU A 209 -10.56 -11.60 -6.99
CA LEU A 209 -9.39 -11.55 -7.88
C LEU A 209 -9.79 -11.84 -9.34
N GLY A 210 -10.64 -12.84 -9.55
CA GLY A 210 -11.12 -13.24 -10.89
C GLY A 210 -12.02 -12.21 -11.57
N ALA A 211 -12.60 -11.27 -10.83
CA ALA A 211 -13.42 -10.19 -11.36
C ALA A 211 -12.59 -9.02 -11.95
N ILE A 212 -11.28 -8.97 -11.68
CA ILE A 212 -10.41 -7.87 -12.15
C ILE A 212 -10.16 -8.01 -13.65
N SER A 213 -10.65 -7.05 -14.43
CA SER A 213 -10.42 -6.96 -15.87
C SER A 213 -9.22 -6.08 -16.23
N THR A 214 -8.87 -5.14 -15.37
CA THR A 214 -7.75 -4.20 -15.53
C THR A 214 -6.40 -4.94 -15.47
N PRO A 215 -5.38 -4.54 -16.27
CA PRO A 215 -4.04 -5.10 -16.15
C PRO A 215 -3.46 -4.94 -14.74
N VAL A 216 -2.85 -5.99 -14.21
CA VAL A 216 -2.24 -6.00 -12.88
C VAL A 216 -0.77 -6.38 -12.96
N LEU A 217 0.10 -5.58 -12.34
CA LEU A 217 1.49 -5.92 -12.04
C LEU A 217 1.61 -6.26 -10.57
N VAL A 218 2.05 -7.48 -10.25
CA VAL A 218 2.35 -7.88 -8.87
C VAL A 218 3.85 -7.96 -8.68
N MET A 219 4.38 -7.22 -7.70
CA MET A 219 5.82 -7.19 -7.44
C MET A 219 6.14 -7.78 -6.06
N HIS A 220 7.26 -8.49 -5.99
CA HIS A 220 7.85 -8.92 -4.72
C HIS A 220 9.37 -8.77 -4.75
N GLY A 221 9.98 -8.63 -3.58
CA GLY A 221 11.44 -8.57 -3.48
C GLY A 221 12.09 -9.95 -3.61
N ALA A 222 13.32 -9.99 -4.15
CA ALA A 222 14.09 -11.23 -4.31
C ALA A 222 14.52 -11.84 -2.97
N ILE A 223 14.66 -11.02 -1.91
CA ILE A 223 15.06 -11.45 -0.57
C ILE A 223 13.93 -11.29 0.46
N THR A 224 12.69 -11.19 -0.01
CA THR A 224 11.54 -11.09 0.88
C THR A 224 11.25 -12.41 1.60
N LYS A 225 10.47 -12.34 2.69
CA LYS A 225 10.05 -13.54 3.42
C LYS A 225 9.06 -14.38 2.60
N PRO A 226 9.01 -15.71 2.75
CA PRO A 226 8.24 -16.61 1.90
C PRO A 226 6.74 -16.29 1.80
N PHE A 227 6.14 -15.74 2.85
CA PHE A 227 4.75 -15.29 2.85
C PHE A 227 4.45 -14.32 1.71
N TRP A 228 5.30 -13.32 1.50
CA TRP A 228 5.08 -12.28 0.49
C TRP A 228 5.16 -12.82 -0.94
N MET A 229 6.07 -13.76 -1.19
CA MET A 229 6.13 -14.45 -2.49
C MET A 229 4.88 -15.27 -2.75
N ARG A 230 4.34 -15.96 -1.73
CA ARG A 230 3.09 -16.71 -1.87
C ARG A 230 1.90 -15.79 -2.09
N SER A 231 1.84 -14.66 -1.36
CA SER A 231 0.83 -13.62 -1.56
C SER A 231 0.84 -13.08 -3.00
N ALA A 232 2.02 -12.74 -3.52
CA ALA A 232 2.16 -12.26 -4.90
C ALA A 232 1.71 -13.31 -5.92
N ARG A 233 2.07 -14.57 -5.72
CA ARG A 233 1.64 -15.69 -6.58
C ARG A 233 0.13 -15.91 -6.50
N HIS A 234 -0.44 -15.88 -5.29
CA HIS A 234 -1.89 -16.03 -5.12
C HIS A 234 -2.67 -15.01 -5.97
N VAL A 235 -2.26 -13.74 -5.95
CA VAL A 235 -2.86 -12.71 -6.80
C VAL A 235 -2.64 -13.04 -8.30
N ALA A 236 -1.41 -13.34 -8.69
CA ALA A 236 -1.08 -13.60 -10.10
C ALA A 236 -1.79 -14.85 -10.67
N ASP A 237 -2.05 -15.87 -9.85
CA ASP A 237 -2.72 -17.10 -10.25
C ASP A 237 -4.23 -16.91 -10.45
N HIS A 238 -4.85 -15.92 -9.81
CA HIS A 238 -6.30 -15.71 -9.84
C HIS A 238 -6.75 -14.49 -10.63
N VAL A 239 -5.87 -13.51 -10.90
CA VAL A 239 -6.19 -12.35 -11.74
C VAL A 239 -5.87 -12.65 -13.20
N PRO A 240 -6.85 -12.59 -14.13
CA PRO A 240 -6.66 -13.04 -15.52
C PRO A 240 -5.55 -12.32 -16.29
N ASN A 241 -5.36 -11.02 -16.01
CA ASN A 241 -4.39 -10.16 -16.72
C ASN A 241 -3.21 -9.75 -15.82
N ALA A 242 -2.85 -10.58 -14.84
CA ALA A 242 -1.74 -10.30 -13.96
C ALA A 242 -0.39 -10.70 -14.55
N ARG A 243 0.63 -9.88 -14.24
CA ARG A 243 2.05 -10.20 -14.42
C ARG A 243 2.72 -10.15 -13.06
N ILE A 244 3.65 -11.08 -12.80
CA ILE A 244 4.48 -11.06 -11.60
C ILE A 244 5.88 -10.62 -11.96
N GLN A 245 6.49 -9.77 -11.12
CA GLN A 245 7.86 -9.29 -11.30
C GLN A 245 8.62 -9.30 -9.98
N GLU A 246 9.81 -9.88 -10.01
CA GLU A 246 10.75 -9.85 -8.89
C GLU A 246 11.59 -8.56 -8.94
N ILE A 247 11.77 -7.90 -7.79
CA ILE A 247 12.64 -6.73 -7.61
C ILE A 247 13.96 -7.20 -7.02
N PRO A 248 15.07 -7.10 -7.77
CA PRO A 248 16.37 -7.60 -7.33
C PRO A 248 16.85 -6.97 -6.02
N ASN A 249 17.37 -7.78 -5.11
CA ASN A 249 17.94 -7.39 -3.81
C ASN A 249 16.96 -6.69 -2.86
N ALA A 250 15.70 -6.55 -3.20
CA ALA A 250 14.69 -5.95 -2.36
C ALA A 250 14.02 -6.99 -1.46
N GLY A 251 13.57 -6.56 -0.29
CA GLY A 251 12.62 -7.27 0.56
C GLY A 251 11.28 -6.55 0.60
N HIS A 252 10.56 -6.64 1.73
CA HIS A 252 9.23 -6.05 1.89
C HIS A 252 9.23 -4.53 1.88
N ALA A 253 10.27 -3.90 2.44
CA ALA A 253 10.41 -2.45 2.49
C ALA A 253 11.00 -1.85 1.20
N ALA A 254 10.78 -2.49 0.04
CA ALA A 254 11.28 -2.02 -1.25
C ALA A 254 11.00 -0.54 -1.56
N PRO A 255 9.84 0.06 -1.21
CA PRO A 255 9.62 1.50 -1.40
C PRO A 255 10.61 2.39 -0.65
N LEU A 256 11.10 1.94 0.50
CA LEU A 256 12.05 2.67 1.34
C LEU A 256 13.52 2.38 0.95
N THR A 257 13.82 1.15 0.54
CA THR A 257 15.20 0.66 0.34
C THR A 257 15.62 0.58 -1.13
N HIS A 258 14.68 0.31 -2.05
CA HIS A 258 14.94 0.11 -3.49
C HIS A 258 14.00 0.94 -4.39
N PRO A 259 13.80 2.25 -4.09
CA PRO A 259 12.81 3.06 -4.80
C PRO A 259 13.09 3.19 -6.30
N LYS A 260 14.35 3.21 -6.71
CA LYS A 260 14.72 3.32 -8.12
C LYS A 260 14.28 2.10 -8.92
N SER A 261 14.56 0.89 -8.42
CA SER A 261 14.17 -0.36 -9.12
C SER A 261 12.65 -0.50 -9.21
N LEU A 262 11.92 -0.09 -8.17
CA LEU A 262 10.46 -0.01 -8.21
C LEU A 262 9.96 0.99 -9.26
N ALA A 263 10.55 2.19 -9.31
CA ALA A 263 10.17 3.21 -10.28
C ALA A 263 10.40 2.76 -11.73
N GLU A 264 11.46 2.00 -12.00
CA GLU A 264 11.73 1.41 -13.31
C GLU A 264 10.61 0.42 -13.70
N ALA A 265 10.24 -0.50 -12.81
CA ALA A 265 9.17 -1.46 -13.03
C ALA A 265 7.79 -0.78 -13.22
N LEU A 266 7.46 0.19 -12.38
CA LEU A 266 6.23 0.98 -12.49
C LEU A 266 6.18 1.79 -13.78
N THR A 267 7.30 2.40 -14.16
CA THR A 267 7.39 3.17 -15.41
C THR A 267 7.18 2.28 -16.63
N GLU A 268 7.78 1.09 -16.65
CA GLU A 268 7.57 0.12 -17.72
C GLU A 268 6.09 -0.31 -17.83
N PHE A 269 5.46 -0.56 -16.68
CA PHE A 269 4.08 -1.04 -16.64
C PHE A 269 3.06 0.02 -17.06
N PHE A 270 3.18 1.25 -16.55
CA PHE A 270 2.21 2.32 -16.79
C PHE A 270 2.52 3.15 -18.05
N SER A 271 3.68 2.99 -18.67
CA SER A 271 3.95 3.65 -19.95
C SER A 271 3.22 2.93 -21.08
N PRO A 272 2.58 3.67 -22.01
CA PRO A 272 2.01 3.04 -23.19
C PRO A 272 3.11 2.28 -23.94
N PRO A 273 2.78 1.11 -24.58
CA PRO A 273 3.75 0.39 -25.39
C PRO A 273 4.34 1.36 -26.44
N GLN A 274 5.66 1.46 -26.47
CA GLN A 274 6.34 2.25 -27.50
C GLN A 274 5.87 1.73 -28.86
N GLN A 275 5.15 2.55 -29.61
CA GLN A 275 4.90 2.27 -31.00
C GLN A 275 6.28 2.25 -31.68
N LEU A 276 6.73 1.06 -32.06
CA LEU A 276 7.89 0.89 -32.91
C LEU A 276 7.60 1.64 -34.22
N ALA A 277 8.30 2.74 -34.43
CA ALA A 277 8.23 3.57 -35.62
C ALA A 277 8.90 2.86 -36.80
#